data_25162db4b9f7d7b4bca4bda104e3619a
#
_entry.id   25162db4b9f7d7b4bca4bda104e3619a
#
_cell.length_a   1.000
_cell.length_b   1.000
_cell.length_c   1.000
_cell.angle_alpha   90.00
_cell.angle_beta   90.00
_cell.angle_gamma   90.00
#
_symmetry.space_group_name_H-M   'P 1'
#
loop_
_entity.id
_entity.type
_entity.pdbx_description
1 polymer ?
#
loop_
_entity_poly.entity_id
_entity_poly.type
_entity_poly.pdbx_seq_one_letter_code
_entity_poly.pdbx_strand_id
1 'polypeptide(L)'
;MAAHYDLNITQGSSFTVRLVTQDTNGSVIDLTNWNVRGYAKIKYSETNLLVDLNPQKVSPNTNGFIDIQLAAATTATLPVTEGVYDIEIYDSSGYVDKVLTGYVRVFPETTY
;
A
#
# COMPACT_ATOMS: atom_id res chain seq x y z
N MET A 1 11.21 10.68 -5.57
CA MET A 1 9.82 10.94 -5.96
C MET A 1 9.04 9.63 -5.96
N ALA A 2 7.83 9.64 -5.41
CA ALA A 2 7.02 8.43 -5.33
C ALA A 2 6.32 8.13 -6.65
N ALA A 3 6.25 6.86 -7.02
CA ALA A 3 5.42 6.41 -8.12
C ALA A 3 3.95 6.51 -7.72
N HIS A 4 3.07 6.65 -8.70
CA HIS A 4 1.64 6.78 -8.46
C HIS A 4 0.91 5.53 -8.95
N TYR A 5 0.09 4.93 -8.09
CA TYR A 5 -0.72 3.77 -8.43
C TYR A 5 -2.00 3.76 -7.58
N ASP A 6 -3.15 3.64 -8.23
CA ASP A 6 -4.44 3.65 -7.54
C ASP A 6 -4.85 2.24 -7.15
N LEU A 7 -5.44 2.11 -5.95
CA LEU A 7 -5.94 0.84 -5.44
C LEU A 7 -7.46 0.84 -5.50
N ASN A 8 -8.03 -0.22 -6.08
CA ASN A 8 -9.48 -0.41 -6.17
C ASN A 8 -9.83 -1.64 -5.34
N ILE A 9 -10.56 -1.43 -4.26
CA ILE A 9 -10.90 -2.48 -3.29
C ILE A 9 -12.41 -2.69 -3.33
N THR A 10 -12.85 -3.95 -3.44
CA THR A 10 -14.27 -4.29 -3.36
C THR A 10 -14.57 -4.86 -1.99
N GLN A 11 -15.59 -4.31 -1.31
CA GLN A 11 -16.02 -4.83 -0.02
C GLN A 11 -16.31 -6.32 -0.10
N GLY A 12 -15.85 -7.07 0.89
CA GLY A 12 -16.12 -8.50 0.99
C GLY A 12 -15.30 -9.39 0.08
N SER A 13 -14.43 -8.82 -0.75
CA SER A 13 -13.53 -9.58 -1.61
C SER A 13 -12.10 -9.49 -1.09
N SER A 14 -11.35 -10.59 -1.21
CA SER A 14 -9.92 -10.53 -0.94
C SER A 14 -9.23 -9.60 -1.92
N PHE A 15 -8.32 -8.78 -1.43
CA PHE A 15 -7.57 -7.84 -2.25
C PHE A 15 -6.10 -8.21 -2.23
N THR A 16 -5.50 -8.37 -3.40
CA THR A 16 -4.09 -8.71 -3.52
C THR A 16 -3.50 -7.92 -4.68
N VAL A 17 -2.37 -7.27 -4.43
CA VAL A 17 -1.62 -6.59 -5.48
C VAL A 17 -0.13 -6.68 -5.18
N ARG A 18 0.67 -6.84 -6.23
CA ARG A 18 2.12 -6.79 -6.14
C ARG A 18 2.62 -5.53 -6.84
N LEU A 19 3.41 -4.74 -6.12
CA LEU A 19 3.95 -3.48 -6.59
C LEU A 19 5.47 -3.57 -6.61
N VAL A 20 6.08 -2.88 -7.57
CA VAL A 20 7.54 -2.80 -7.64
C VAL A 20 7.98 -1.41 -7.17
N THR A 21 9.01 -1.37 -6.32
CA THR A 21 9.59 -0.12 -5.86
C THR A 21 10.71 0.30 -6.81
N GLN A 22 10.74 1.58 -7.15
CA GLN A 22 11.74 2.13 -8.06
C GLN A 22 12.27 3.45 -7.53
N ASP A 23 13.55 3.71 -7.81
CA ASP A 23 14.15 4.99 -7.50
C ASP A 23 13.82 6.04 -8.57
N THR A 24 14.37 7.25 -8.43
CA THR A 24 14.09 8.36 -9.35
C THR A 24 14.60 8.10 -10.78
N ASN A 25 15.50 7.13 -10.94
CA ASN A 25 16.03 6.73 -12.26
C ASN A 25 15.26 5.58 -12.88
N GLY A 26 14.22 5.07 -12.19
CA GLY A 26 13.44 3.94 -12.66
C GLY A 26 14.06 2.59 -12.34
N SER A 27 15.16 2.55 -11.59
CA SER A 27 15.81 1.31 -11.18
C SER A 27 15.11 0.73 -9.97
N VAL A 28 14.99 -0.59 -9.93
CA VAL A 28 14.38 -1.32 -8.82
C VAL A 28 15.21 -1.11 -7.56
N ILE A 29 14.52 -0.87 -6.43
CA ILE A 29 15.17 -0.68 -5.13
C ILE A 29 15.46 -2.04 -4.51
N ASP A 30 16.69 -2.25 -4.05
CA ASP A 30 17.04 -3.42 -3.23
C ASP A 30 16.53 -3.18 -1.81
N LEU A 31 15.54 -3.96 -1.39
CA LEU A 31 14.88 -3.79 -0.10
C LEU A 31 15.53 -4.55 1.05
N THR A 32 16.72 -5.13 0.83
CA THR A 32 17.35 -6.03 1.80
C THR A 32 17.48 -5.42 3.19
N ASN A 33 17.87 -4.15 3.26
CA ASN A 33 18.09 -3.45 4.55
C ASN A 33 16.97 -2.46 4.87
N TRP A 34 15.82 -2.57 4.21
CA TRP A 34 14.69 -1.68 4.39
C TRP A 34 13.52 -2.42 5.03
N ASN A 35 12.77 -1.69 5.84
CA ASN A 35 11.44 -2.10 6.28
C ASN A 35 10.41 -1.34 5.48
N VAL A 36 9.20 -1.86 5.41
CA VAL A 36 8.11 -1.24 4.65
C VAL A 36 6.90 -1.02 5.55
N ARG A 37 6.17 0.05 5.27
CA ARG A 37 4.88 0.33 5.93
C ARG A 37 4.00 1.10 4.96
N GLY A 38 2.69 1.00 5.15
CA GLY A 38 1.75 1.72 4.30
C GLY A 38 0.39 1.80 4.94
N TYR A 39 -0.23 2.98 4.83
CA TYR A 39 -1.53 3.26 5.42
C TYR A 39 -2.40 3.98 4.42
N ALA A 40 -3.69 3.66 4.45
CA ALA A 40 -4.70 4.40 3.70
C ALA A 40 -5.51 5.26 4.66
N LYS A 41 -5.85 6.47 4.22
CA LYS A 41 -6.62 7.44 4.99
C LYS A 41 -7.63 8.11 4.07
N ILE A 42 -8.69 8.70 4.65
CA ILE A 42 -9.65 9.48 3.86
C ILE A 42 -8.97 10.72 3.28
N LYS A 43 -8.13 11.37 4.08
CA LYS A 43 -7.35 12.55 3.67
C LYS A 43 -5.96 12.44 4.26
N TYR A 44 -4.99 13.07 3.61
CA TYR A 44 -3.61 13.09 4.12
C TYR A 44 -3.52 13.70 5.53
N SER A 45 -4.39 14.66 5.84
CA SER A 45 -4.40 15.32 7.14
C SER A 45 -5.11 14.52 8.23
N GLU A 46 -5.79 13.42 7.89
CA GLU A 46 -6.47 12.58 8.88
C GLU A 46 -5.47 11.85 9.76
N THR A 47 -5.81 11.72 11.04
CA THR A 47 -5.04 10.90 11.97
C THR A 47 -5.59 9.48 12.07
N ASN A 48 -6.85 9.28 11.70
CA ASN A 48 -7.48 7.95 11.72
C ASN A 48 -7.23 7.23 10.41
N LEU A 49 -6.82 5.97 10.52
CA LEU A 49 -6.58 5.15 9.34
C LEU A 49 -7.90 4.66 8.76
N LEU A 50 -8.00 4.65 7.42
CA LEU A 50 -9.02 3.88 6.74
C LEU A 50 -8.70 2.40 6.85
N VAL A 51 -7.47 2.04 6.54
CA VAL A 51 -6.98 0.67 6.68
C VAL A 51 -5.45 0.68 6.71
N ASP A 52 -4.87 -0.25 7.47
CA ASP A 52 -3.44 -0.55 7.42
C ASP A 52 -3.22 -1.52 6.26
N LEU A 53 -2.49 -1.09 5.25
CA LEU A 53 -2.24 -1.90 4.07
C LEU A 53 -1.30 -3.08 4.35
N ASN A 54 -0.56 -2.99 5.46
CA ASN A 54 0.36 -4.03 5.92
C ASN A 54 1.22 -4.59 4.77
N PRO A 55 1.94 -3.72 4.04
CA PRO A 55 2.73 -4.18 2.91
C PRO A 55 3.86 -5.11 3.38
N GLN A 56 4.14 -6.14 2.57
CA GLN A 56 5.15 -7.14 2.88
C GLN A 56 6.18 -7.19 1.76
N LYS A 57 7.46 -7.28 2.13
CA LYS A 57 8.53 -7.50 1.16
C LYS A 57 8.42 -8.91 0.59
N VAL A 58 8.71 -9.06 -0.69
CA VAL A 58 8.68 -10.33 -1.38
C VAL A 58 10.11 -10.81 -1.61
N SER A 59 10.41 -12.02 -1.19
CA SER A 59 11.74 -12.62 -1.38
C SER A 59 11.94 -13.02 -2.85
N PRO A 60 13.11 -12.76 -3.45
CA PRO A 60 14.26 -12.08 -2.89
C PRO A 60 14.06 -10.55 -2.83
N ASN A 61 14.51 -9.94 -1.75
CA ASN A 61 14.34 -8.50 -1.52
C ASN A 61 14.99 -7.63 -2.59
N THR A 62 15.99 -8.16 -3.29
CA THR A 62 16.68 -7.45 -4.36
C THR A 62 15.78 -7.13 -5.55
N ASN A 63 14.64 -7.81 -5.69
CA ASN A 63 13.69 -7.54 -6.77
C ASN A 63 12.79 -6.33 -6.51
N GLY A 64 12.79 -5.81 -5.29
CA GLY A 64 12.03 -4.60 -4.95
C GLY A 64 10.52 -4.78 -4.93
N PHE A 65 10.02 -6.01 -4.83
CA PHE A 65 8.58 -6.26 -4.82
C PHE A 65 8.00 -6.11 -3.41
N ILE A 66 6.80 -5.52 -3.36
CA ILE A 66 5.98 -5.40 -2.15
C ILE A 66 4.60 -5.95 -2.47
N ASP A 67 4.09 -6.83 -1.61
CA ASP A 67 2.74 -7.36 -1.73
C ASP A 67 1.84 -6.68 -0.71
N ILE A 68 0.64 -6.31 -1.14
CA ILE A 68 -0.46 -5.88 -0.28
C ILE A 68 -1.54 -6.94 -0.38
N GLN A 69 -1.93 -7.51 0.76
CA GLN A 69 -2.95 -8.54 0.83
C GLN A 69 -3.93 -8.20 1.94
N LEU A 70 -5.19 -8.01 1.58
CA LEU A 70 -6.25 -7.74 2.55
C LEU A 70 -7.26 -8.88 2.47
N ALA A 71 -7.58 -9.46 3.62
CA ALA A 71 -8.58 -10.53 3.70
C ALA A 71 -9.98 -9.99 3.41
N ALA A 72 -10.85 -10.86 2.90
CA ALA A 72 -12.24 -10.49 2.62
C ALA A 72 -12.96 -9.94 3.86
N ALA A 73 -12.65 -10.51 5.04
CA ALA A 73 -13.24 -10.02 6.30
C ALA A 73 -12.81 -8.59 6.61
N THR A 74 -11.58 -8.21 6.26
CA THR A 74 -11.07 -6.86 6.44
C THR A 74 -11.74 -5.88 5.47
N THR A 75 -11.82 -6.23 4.18
CA THR A 75 -12.43 -5.34 3.20
C THR A 75 -13.91 -5.15 3.44
N ALA A 76 -14.59 -6.16 4.01
CA ALA A 76 -16.01 -6.06 4.34
C ALA A 76 -16.31 -4.98 5.38
N THR A 77 -15.32 -4.60 6.19
CA THR A 77 -15.50 -3.58 7.22
C THR A 77 -15.25 -2.16 6.72
N LEU A 78 -14.72 -2.01 5.51
CA LEU A 78 -14.38 -0.69 4.98
C LEU A 78 -15.63 0.03 4.48
N PRO A 79 -15.73 1.36 4.71
CA PRO A 79 -16.83 2.12 4.13
C PRO A 79 -16.65 2.30 2.62
N VAL A 80 -17.74 2.46 1.89
CA VAL A 80 -17.69 2.84 0.47
C VAL A 80 -17.23 4.30 0.43
N THR A 81 -16.00 4.50 -0.02
CA THR A 81 -15.38 5.83 0.03
C THR A 81 -14.18 5.89 -0.91
N GLU A 82 -13.64 7.08 -1.06
CA GLU A 82 -12.37 7.32 -1.73
C GLU A 82 -11.41 7.95 -0.74
N GLY A 83 -10.17 7.50 -0.77
CA GLY A 83 -9.15 7.99 0.13
C GLY A 83 -7.79 8.05 -0.56
N VAL A 84 -6.75 8.22 0.23
CA VAL A 84 -5.36 8.30 -0.24
C VAL A 84 -4.51 7.31 0.53
N TYR A 85 -3.39 6.91 -0.07
CA TYR A 85 -2.43 6.04 0.61
C TYR A 85 -1.01 6.40 0.24
N ASP A 86 -0.08 6.02 1.11
CA ASP A 86 1.34 6.06 0.86
C ASP A 86 1.97 4.76 1.30
N ILE A 87 3.01 4.34 0.59
CA ILE A 87 3.90 3.28 1.04
C ILE A 87 5.28 3.86 1.20
N GLU A 88 5.87 3.65 2.38
CA GLU A 88 7.18 4.14 2.75
C GLU A 88 8.11 2.99 3.06
N ILE A 89 9.38 3.17 2.75
CA ILE A 89 10.44 2.31 3.23
C ILE A 89 11.25 3.11 4.25
N TYR A 90 11.77 2.42 5.26
CA TYR A 90 12.58 3.06 6.29
C TYR A 90 13.67 2.11 6.77
N ASP A 91 14.77 2.68 7.24
CA ASP A 91 15.89 1.89 7.74
C ASP A 91 16.07 2.09 9.26
N SER A 92 17.07 1.39 9.82
CA SER A 92 17.32 1.43 11.25
C SER A 92 17.91 2.77 11.72
N SER A 93 18.39 3.60 10.80
CA SER A 93 18.92 4.94 11.15
C SER A 93 17.81 6.00 11.20
N GLY A 94 16.59 5.65 10.80
CA GLY A 94 15.47 6.59 10.78
C GLY A 94 15.27 7.27 9.43
N TYR A 95 16.01 6.88 8.40
CA TYR A 95 15.78 7.41 7.06
C TYR A 95 14.48 6.84 6.51
N VAL A 96 13.63 7.70 5.98
CA VAL A 96 12.32 7.33 5.44
C VAL A 96 12.21 7.83 4.01
N ASP A 97 11.76 6.97 3.12
CA ASP A 97 11.55 7.32 1.73
C ASP A 97 10.15 6.85 1.29
N LYS A 98 9.38 7.76 0.75
CA LYS A 98 8.05 7.47 0.23
C LYS A 98 8.21 6.95 -1.20
N VAL A 99 7.83 5.71 -1.45
CA VAL A 99 8.08 5.04 -2.74
C VAL A 99 6.84 4.89 -3.60
N LEU A 100 5.65 4.88 -2.99
CA LEU A 100 4.38 4.74 -3.70
C LEU A 100 3.34 5.63 -3.06
N THR A 101 2.46 6.20 -3.90
CA THR A 101 1.32 6.98 -3.45
C THR A 101 0.17 6.81 -4.43
N GLY A 102 -1.02 7.17 -4.03
CA GLY A 102 -2.18 7.13 -4.92
C GLY A 102 -3.48 7.25 -4.18
N TYR A 103 -4.56 6.97 -4.90
CA TYR A 103 -5.90 6.96 -4.37
C TYR A 103 -6.32 5.53 -4.02
N VAL A 104 -7.15 5.41 -3.01
CA VAL A 104 -7.82 4.16 -2.65
C VAL A 104 -9.31 4.37 -2.86
N ARG A 105 -9.94 3.50 -3.64
CA ARG A 105 -11.38 3.51 -3.85
C ARG A 105 -11.96 2.21 -3.35
N VAL A 106 -12.99 2.33 -2.49
CA VAL A 106 -13.70 1.17 -1.95
C VAL A 106 -15.07 1.11 -2.60
N PHE A 107 -15.32 0.01 -3.31
CA PHE A 107 -16.58 -0.22 -4.02
C PHE A 107 -17.49 -1.14 -3.20
N PRO A 108 -18.82 -0.97 -3.33
CA PRO A 108 -19.75 -1.81 -2.59
C PRO A 108 -19.78 -3.23 -3.13
N GLU A 109 -20.05 -4.17 -2.22
CA GLU A 109 -20.33 -5.55 -2.60
C GLU A 109 -21.73 -5.64 -3.19
N THR A 110 -21.85 -6.30 -4.34
CA THR A 110 -23.13 -6.46 -5.03
C THR A 110 -23.61 -7.90 -5.06
N THR A 111 -22.80 -8.83 -4.57
CA THR A 111 -23.13 -10.25 -4.58
C THR A 111 -23.08 -10.82 -3.16
N TYR A 112 -24.14 -11.50 -2.74
CA TYR A 112 -24.23 -12.25 -1.49
C TYR A 112 -25.29 -13.32 -1.55
#